data_c4b67b5dbb66f7456259d7993111c9c7
#
_entry.id   c4b67b5dbb66f7456259d7993111c9c7
#
_cell.length_a   1.000
_cell.length_b   1.000
_cell.length_c   1.000
_cell.angle_alpha   90.00
_cell.angle_beta   90.00
_cell.angle_gamma   90.00
#
_symmetry.space_group_name_H-M   'P 1'
#
loop_
_entity.id
_entity.type
_entity.pdbx_description
1 polymer ?
#
loop_
_entity_poly.entity_id
_entity_poly.type
_entity_poly.pdbx_seq_one_letter_code
_entity_poly.pdbx_strand_id
1 'polypeptide(L)'
;MYGEQQMKLKNFLIVVKDIERSRQFYEDLFGLEMLVDNDGNMVLSDGLALQEEKYWKEFLGKEIIPESNSCELYFEEADIEGFIKKLESMYPEVKYVNRLMTHSWGQKVIRFYDPDGNLIEVGTPI
;
A
#
# COMPACT_ATOMS: atom_id res chain seq x y z
N MET A 1 20.81 27.56 -3.31
CA MET A 1 20.90 28.12 -4.66
C MET A 1 19.52 28.39 -5.19
N TYR A 2 19.31 29.52 -5.78
CA TYR A 2 17.99 29.90 -6.27
C TYR A 2 17.60 29.10 -7.49
N GLY A 3 16.40 28.62 -7.51
CA GLY A 3 15.87 27.87 -8.62
C GLY A 3 16.34 26.44 -8.72
N GLU A 4 17.27 26.03 -7.90
CA GLU A 4 17.68 24.65 -7.87
C GLU A 4 16.69 23.84 -7.04
N GLN A 5 16.27 22.71 -7.59
CA GLN A 5 15.47 21.77 -6.86
C GLN A 5 16.39 20.72 -6.26
N GLN A 6 16.21 20.45 -4.99
CA GLN A 6 16.92 19.36 -4.35
C GLN A 6 16.28 18.04 -4.72
N MET A 7 17.13 17.02 -4.82
CA MET A 7 16.64 15.65 -5.00
C MET A 7 15.79 15.29 -3.79
N LYS A 8 14.67 14.63 -4.03
CA LYS A 8 13.80 14.17 -2.95
C LYS A 8 13.15 12.84 -3.31
N LEU A 9 12.85 12.04 -2.31
CA LEU A 9 12.03 10.85 -2.50
C LEU A 9 10.59 11.31 -2.64
N LYS A 10 10.07 11.30 -3.86
CA LYS A 10 8.75 11.85 -4.14
C LYS A 10 7.64 10.83 -3.96
N ASN A 11 7.84 9.61 -4.48
CA ASN A 11 6.83 8.57 -4.44
C ASN A 11 7.45 7.25 -4.04
N PHE A 12 6.65 6.41 -3.40
CA PHE A 12 6.91 4.99 -3.25
C PHE A 12 5.97 4.28 -4.23
N LEU A 13 6.52 3.45 -5.09
CA LEU A 13 5.74 2.81 -6.16
C LEU A 13 5.55 1.32 -5.85
N ILE A 14 4.32 0.85 -6.00
CA ILE A 14 4.01 -0.58 -5.96
C ILE A 14 3.44 -1.02 -7.29
N VAL A 15 3.67 -2.28 -7.62
CA VAL A 15 3.25 -2.87 -8.89
C VAL A 15 1.98 -3.67 -8.68
N VAL A 16 0.99 -3.45 -9.54
CA VAL A 16 -0.34 -4.05 -9.41
C VAL A 16 -0.80 -4.58 -10.76
N LYS A 17 -1.62 -5.63 -10.74
CA LYS A 17 -2.14 -6.23 -11.98
C LYS A 17 -3.33 -5.47 -12.52
N ASP A 18 -4.23 -5.03 -11.64
CA ASP A 18 -5.45 -4.33 -11.99
C ASP A 18 -5.45 -3.00 -11.24
N ILE A 19 -5.07 -1.94 -11.95
CA ILE A 19 -4.85 -0.63 -11.32
C ILE A 19 -6.14 -0.03 -10.75
N GLU A 20 -7.29 -0.26 -11.39
CA GLU A 20 -8.57 0.24 -10.88
C GLU A 20 -8.99 -0.49 -9.61
N ARG A 21 -8.78 -1.81 -9.56
CA ARG A 21 -9.01 -2.60 -8.36
C ARG A 21 -8.15 -2.10 -7.21
N SER A 22 -6.89 -1.82 -7.48
CA SER A 22 -5.96 -1.35 -6.47
C SER A 22 -6.28 0.06 -6.02
N ARG A 23 -6.64 0.95 -6.94
CA ARG A 23 -7.08 2.30 -6.59
C ARG A 23 -8.26 2.23 -5.63
N GLN A 24 -9.25 1.38 -5.94
CA GLN A 24 -10.43 1.22 -5.09
C GLN A 24 -10.08 0.65 -3.71
N PHE A 25 -9.17 -0.32 -3.69
CA PHE A 25 -8.68 -0.93 -2.44
C PHE A 25 -8.07 0.11 -1.51
N TYR A 26 -7.17 0.95 -2.03
CA TYR A 26 -6.50 1.95 -1.22
C TYR A 26 -7.40 3.13 -0.83
N GLU A 27 -8.38 3.45 -1.68
CA GLU A 27 -9.39 4.44 -1.32
C GLU A 27 -10.32 3.92 -0.21
N ASP A 28 -10.85 2.71 -0.39
CA ASP A 28 -11.80 2.12 0.55
C ASP A 28 -11.21 1.93 1.94
N LEU A 29 -10.00 1.39 2.02
CA LEU A 29 -9.41 1.03 3.30
C LEU A 29 -8.63 2.16 3.96
N PHE A 30 -7.99 3.01 3.18
CA PHE A 30 -7.04 3.99 3.70
C PHE A 30 -7.39 5.43 3.35
N GLY A 31 -8.45 5.63 2.57
CA GLY A 31 -8.87 6.98 2.20
C GLY A 31 -7.91 7.70 1.26
N LEU A 32 -7.03 6.97 0.58
CA LEU A 32 -6.10 7.60 -0.36
C LEU A 32 -6.85 7.99 -1.63
N GLU A 33 -6.62 9.22 -2.09
CA GLU A 33 -7.28 9.75 -3.27
C GLU A 33 -6.33 9.74 -4.46
N MET A 34 -6.88 9.48 -5.65
CA MET A 34 -6.10 9.57 -6.88
C MET A 34 -5.85 11.03 -7.23
N LEU A 35 -4.59 11.42 -7.33
CA LEU A 35 -4.20 12.79 -7.69
C LEU A 35 -3.85 12.91 -9.17
N VAL A 36 -3.22 11.90 -9.75
CA VAL A 36 -2.79 11.90 -11.15
C VAL A 36 -3.05 10.53 -11.76
N ASP A 37 -3.65 10.53 -12.95
CA ASP A 37 -3.85 9.30 -13.72
C ASP A 37 -3.08 9.44 -15.03
N ASN A 38 -2.03 8.63 -15.17
CA ASN A 38 -1.14 8.65 -16.34
C ASN A 38 -1.33 7.42 -17.23
N ASP A 39 -2.51 6.82 -17.22
CA ASP A 39 -2.82 5.63 -18.02
C ASP A 39 -1.84 4.49 -17.77
N GLY A 40 -2.16 3.69 -16.77
CA GLY A 40 -1.29 2.59 -16.33
C GLY A 40 -0.35 2.95 -15.19
N ASN A 41 -0.34 4.23 -14.79
CA ASN A 41 0.38 4.72 -13.62
C ASN A 41 -0.49 5.76 -12.94
N MET A 42 -0.80 5.54 -11.67
CA MET A 42 -1.59 6.48 -10.89
C MET A 42 -0.80 6.93 -9.67
N VAL A 43 -0.85 8.23 -9.38
CA VAL A 43 -0.29 8.75 -8.14
C VAL A 43 -1.42 9.05 -7.19
N LEU A 44 -1.37 8.42 -6.02
CA LEU A 44 -2.35 8.63 -4.96
C LEU A 44 -1.79 9.64 -3.95
N SER A 45 -2.67 10.10 -3.05
CA SER A 45 -2.24 10.96 -1.95
C SER A 45 -1.18 10.24 -1.09
N ASP A 46 -0.43 11.00 -0.31
CA ASP A 46 0.65 10.52 0.55
C ASP A 46 1.81 9.85 -0.19
N GLY A 47 1.94 10.13 -1.49
CA GLY A 47 3.10 9.68 -2.25
C GLY A 47 3.10 8.23 -2.70
N LEU A 48 1.98 7.54 -2.59
CA LEU A 48 1.89 6.17 -3.10
C LEU A 48 1.56 6.19 -4.59
N ALA A 49 2.40 5.54 -5.40
CA ALA A 49 2.15 5.38 -6.83
C ALA A 49 1.79 3.94 -7.16
N LEU A 50 0.80 3.76 -8.01
CA LEU A 50 0.39 2.45 -8.52
C LEU A 50 0.86 2.33 -9.96
N GLN A 51 1.51 1.22 -10.28
CA GLN A 51 2.03 0.96 -11.63
C GLN A 51 1.47 -0.37 -12.14
N GLU A 52 0.87 -0.38 -13.34
CA GLU A 52 0.43 -1.62 -13.94
C GLU A 52 1.61 -2.54 -14.26
N GLU A 53 1.48 -3.80 -13.89
CA GLU A 53 2.51 -4.82 -14.01
C GLU A 53 3.00 -4.99 -15.46
N LYS A 54 2.07 -5.00 -16.41
CA LYS A 54 2.43 -5.25 -17.82
C LYS A 54 3.42 -4.22 -18.35
N TYR A 55 3.24 -2.93 -18.01
CA TYR A 55 4.16 -1.88 -18.43
C TYR A 55 5.47 -1.95 -17.65
N TRP A 56 5.38 -2.30 -16.37
CA TRP A 56 6.56 -2.38 -15.51
C TRP A 56 7.53 -3.47 -15.98
N LYS A 57 6.99 -4.62 -16.40
CA LYS A 57 7.80 -5.70 -16.96
C LYS A 57 8.50 -5.26 -18.23
N GLU A 58 7.83 -4.48 -19.08
CA GLU A 58 8.45 -3.95 -20.28
C GLU A 58 9.59 -2.99 -19.95
N PHE A 59 9.39 -2.11 -18.96
CA PHE A 59 10.41 -1.14 -18.57
C PHE A 59 11.65 -1.81 -18.01
N LEU A 60 11.47 -2.81 -17.17
CA LEU A 60 12.60 -3.44 -16.46
C LEU A 60 13.15 -4.68 -17.13
N GLY A 61 12.35 -5.37 -17.93
CA GLY A 61 12.72 -6.67 -18.46
C GLY A 61 12.86 -7.74 -17.39
N LYS A 62 12.12 -7.59 -16.28
CA LYS A 62 12.22 -8.51 -15.14
C LYS A 62 10.83 -8.90 -14.66
N GLU A 63 10.76 -10.07 -14.03
CA GLU A 63 9.51 -10.55 -13.43
C GLU A 63 9.26 -9.89 -12.07
N ILE A 64 7.99 -9.80 -11.73
CA ILE A 64 7.54 -9.29 -10.44
C ILE A 64 7.52 -10.46 -9.45
N ILE A 65 7.93 -10.20 -8.22
CA ILE A 65 7.94 -11.21 -7.15
C ILE A 65 6.94 -10.76 -6.08
N PRO A 66 5.70 -11.29 -6.11
CA PRO A 66 4.72 -11.00 -5.06
C PRO A 66 5.20 -11.57 -3.73
N GLU A 67 4.79 -10.93 -2.63
CA GLU A 67 5.13 -11.40 -1.29
C GLU A 67 6.64 -11.57 -1.08
N SER A 68 7.44 -10.70 -1.70
CA SER A 68 8.89 -10.71 -1.50
C SER A 68 9.27 -10.26 -0.09
N ASN A 69 8.38 -9.49 0.56
CA ASN A 69 8.52 -9.04 1.95
C ASN A 69 9.76 -8.17 2.21
N SER A 70 10.26 -7.51 1.16
CA SER A 70 11.46 -6.68 1.26
C SER A 70 11.14 -5.24 1.65
N CYS A 71 9.86 -4.89 1.70
CA CYS A 71 9.38 -3.57 2.09
C CYS A 71 7.93 -3.68 2.53
N GLU A 72 7.42 -2.61 3.12
CA GLU A 72 6.01 -2.59 3.53
C GLU A 72 5.46 -1.17 3.42
N LEU A 73 4.13 -1.08 3.32
CA LEU A 73 3.42 0.17 3.51
C LEU A 73 2.93 0.17 4.97
N TYR A 74 3.31 1.19 5.72
CA TYR A 74 2.91 1.32 7.12
C TYR A 74 1.86 2.40 7.27
N PHE A 75 0.72 2.04 7.84
CA PHE A 75 -0.37 2.96 8.15
C PHE A 75 -0.62 2.99 9.65
N GLU A 76 -0.99 4.14 10.15
CA GLU A 76 -1.30 4.32 11.56
C GLU A 76 -2.80 4.50 11.72
N GLU A 77 -3.39 3.75 12.66
CA GLU A 77 -4.83 3.79 12.90
C GLU A 77 -5.12 3.62 14.39
N ALA A 78 -5.70 4.64 15.02
CA ALA A 78 -6.03 4.58 16.44
C ALA A 78 -7.13 3.56 16.72
N ASP A 79 -8.13 3.44 15.84
CA ASP A 79 -9.21 2.46 15.97
C ASP A 79 -8.90 1.23 15.12
N ILE A 80 -7.89 0.47 15.52
CA ILE A 80 -7.44 -0.68 14.74
C ILE A 80 -8.51 -1.78 14.68
N GLU A 81 -9.30 -1.93 15.73
CA GLU A 81 -10.37 -2.94 15.74
C GLU A 81 -11.48 -2.59 14.77
N GLY A 82 -11.85 -1.32 14.67
CA GLY A 82 -12.79 -0.84 13.66
C GLY A 82 -12.25 -1.01 12.25
N PHE A 83 -10.95 -0.78 12.05
CA PHE A 83 -10.30 -1.01 10.77
C PHE A 83 -10.37 -2.48 10.38
N ILE A 84 -10.09 -3.40 11.30
CA ILE A 84 -10.14 -4.84 11.04
C ILE A 84 -11.54 -5.27 10.60
N LYS A 85 -12.57 -4.76 11.27
CA LYS A 85 -13.96 -5.05 10.89
C LYS A 85 -14.26 -4.60 9.47
N LYS A 86 -13.83 -3.40 9.12
CA LYS A 86 -13.99 -2.85 7.79
C LYS A 86 -13.23 -3.69 6.75
N LEU A 87 -11.97 -4.02 7.03
CA LEU A 87 -11.14 -4.83 6.17
C LEU A 87 -11.81 -6.17 5.86
N GLU A 88 -12.25 -6.88 6.89
CA GLU A 88 -12.82 -8.22 6.73
C GLU A 88 -14.20 -8.18 6.09
N SER A 89 -14.95 -7.09 6.29
CA SER A 89 -16.25 -6.89 5.65
C SER A 89 -16.11 -6.61 4.15
N MET A 90 -15.17 -5.76 3.76
CA MET A 90 -15.01 -5.35 2.37
C MET A 90 -14.13 -6.30 1.57
N TYR A 91 -13.16 -6.93 2.20
CA TYR A 91 -12.18 -7.82 1.57
C TYR A 91 -12.03 -9.11 2.38
N PRO A 92 -13.06 -9.97 2.38
CA PRO A 92 -13.05 -11.17 3.24
C PRO A 92 -11.97 -12.19 2.87
N GLU A 93 -11.43 -12.14 1.65
CA GLU A 93 -10.33 -13.03 1.25
C GLU A 93 -8.95 -12.49 1.64
N VAL A 94 -8.89 -11.45 2.46
CA VAL A 94 -7.61 -10.86 2.87
C VAL A 94 -6.66 -11.93 3.41
N LYS A 95 -5.40 -11.88 2.96
CA LYS A 95 -4.38 -12.82 3.40
C LYS A 95 -3.53 -12.17 4.48
N TYR A 96 -3.70 -12.61 5.71
CA TYR A 96 -2.93 -12.10 6.84
C TYR A 96 -1.52 -12.70 6.88
N VAL A 97 -0.55 -11.86 7.27
CA VAL A 97 0.75 -12.31 7.74
C VAL A 97 0.67 -12.57 9.24
N ASN A 98 0.11 -11.61 9.98
CA ASN A 98 -0.26 -11.81 11.37
C ASN A 98 -1.55 -11.07 11.68
N ARG A 99 -2.40 -11.70 12.48
CA ARG A 99 -3.59 -11.06 13.00
C ARG A 99 -3.20 -10.14 14.15
N LEU A 100 -4.17 -9.47 14.73
CA LEU A 100 -3.94 -8.47 15.77
C LEU A 100 -3.02 -9.03 16.85
N MET A 101 -1.92 -8.37 17.07
CA MET A 101 -0.95 -8.69 18.11
C MET A 101 -0.53 -7.41 18.82
N THR A 102 -0.04 -7.54 20.04
CA THR A 102 0.44 -6.41 20.82
C THR A 102 1.94 -6.58 21.05
N HIS A 103 2.71 -5.56 20.65
CA HIS A 103 4.14 -5.52 20.95
C HIS A 103 4.40 -5.23 22.42
N SER A 104 5.61 -5.52 22.88
CA SER A 104 6.00 -5.30 24.28
C SER A 104 5.87 -3.83 24.69
N TRP A 105 5.95 -2.89 23.74
CA TRP A 105 5.79 -1.46 24.02
C TRP A 105 4.34 -0.99 23.94
N GLY A 106 3.38 -1.92 23.83
CA GLY A 106 1.95 -1.62 23.91
C GLY A 106 1.27 -1.35 22.58
N GLN A 107 2.00 -1.20 21.49
CA GLN A 107 1.42 -0.97 20.17
C GLN A 107 0.76 -2.23 19.65
N LYS A 108 -0.46 -2.08 19.11
CA LYS A 108 -1.18 -3.18 18.45
C LYS A 108 -0.94 -3.06 16.95
N VAL A 109 -0.69 -4.18 16.29
CA VAL A 109 -0.43 -4.21 14.86
C VAL A 109 -1.09 -5.41 14.19
N ILE A 110 -1.42 -5.24 12.90
CA ILE A 110 -1.77 -6.33 11.99
C ILE A 110 -0.91 -6.20 10.74
N ARG A 111 -0.64 -7.33 10.08
CA ARG A 111 0.04 -7.31 8.79
C ARG A 111 -0.74 -8.18 7.82
N PHE A 112 -0.87 -7.71 6.59
CA PHE A 112 -1.60 -8.44 5.56
C PHE A 112 -1.09 -7.99 4.19
N TYR A 113 -1.53 -8.71 3.15
CA TYR A 113 -1.15 -8.37 1.79
C TYR A 113 -2.29 -7.65 1.07
N ASP A 114 -1.93 -6.70 0.19
CA ASP A 114 -2.90 -6.18 -0.75
C ASP A 114 -3.20 -7.26 -1.81
N PRO A 115 -4.13 -7.01 -2.75
CA PRO A 115 -4.50 -8.04 -3.74
C PRO A 115 -3.34 -8.54 -4.61
N ASP A 116 -2.24 -7.81 -4.68
CA ASP A 116 -1.09 -8.16 -5.51
C ASP A 116 0.12 -8.66 -4.72
N GLY A 117 -0.05 -8.86 -3.42
CA GLY A 117 1.04 -9.38 -2.59
C GLY A 117 1.98 -8.31 -2.06
N ASN A 118 1.57 -7.05 -2.04
CA ASN A 118 2.33 -5.99 -1.40
C ASN A 118 2.04 -5.99 0.09
N LEU A 119 3.09 -5.99 0.90
CA LEU A 119 2.95 -6.08 2.36
C LEU A 119 2.47 -4.77 2.96
N ILE A 120 1.46 -4.86 3.81
CA ILE A 120 0.89 -3.73 4.54
C ILE A 120 0.94 -4.03 6.02
N GLU A 121 1.35 -3.04 6.80
CA GLU A 121 1.23 -3.06 8.26
C GLU A 121 0.34 -1.91 8.69
N VAL A 122 -0.63 -2.19 9.56
CA VAL A 122 -1.42 -1.14 10.22
C VAL A 122 -1.16 -1.26 11.71
N GLY A 123 -0.77 -0.16 12.31
CA GLY A 123 -0.45 -0.12 13.73
C GLY A 123 -1.14 1.03 14.44
N THR A 124 -1.36 0.87 15.75
CA THR A 124 -1.85 1.98 16.56
C THR A 124 -0.76 3.03 16.74
N PRO A 125 -1.12 4.30 17.01
CA PRO A 125 -0.12 5.35 17.20
C PRO A 125 0.86 5.04 18.33
N ILE A 126 2.09 5.45 18.13
CA ILE A 126 3.15 5.34 19.13
C ILE A 126 3.73 6.69 19.48
#